data_c7ef7913b46465612e060f9821034d23
#
_entry.id   c7ef7913b46465612e060f9821034d23
#
_cell.length_a   1.000
_cell.length_b   1.000
_cell.length_c   1.000
_cell.angle_alpha   90.00
_cell.angle_beta   90.00
_cell.angle_gamma   90.00
#
_symmetry.space_group_name_H-M   'P 1'
#
loop_
_entity.id
_entity.type
_entity.pdbx_description
1 polymer ?
#
loop_
_entity_poly.entity_id
_entity_poly.type
_entity_poly.pdbx_seq_one_letter_code
_entity_poly.pdbx_strand_id
1 'polypeptide(L)'
;DSIHNTLILSPPCGGKTTLLRDIIRILSSGITEGVRGEHFEGVTVGVVDERSEIGSCYHGVPQNDLGCRTDILDGCPKVEGMILLVRSMAPQVIAVDEIGSMEDVDAMEYAANSGVKLLATVHGASMDEIKRKPGIERLIKHRFFERYVLLGDGIGNVKAIFDDRGSTIM
;
A
#
# COMPACT_ATOMS: atom_id res chain seq x y z
N ASP A 1 17.70 3.53 -6.44
CA ASP A 1 16.57 3.53 -5.50
C ASP A 1 15.42 2.77 -6.14
N SER A 2 14.83 1.83 -5.42
CA SER A 2 13.74 0.99 -5.91
C SER A 2 12.52 1.08 -5.01
N ILE A 3 11.33 1.03 -5.60
CA ILE A 3 10.08 0.90 -4.86
C ILE A 3 9.97 -0.52 -4.34
N HIS A 4 9.63 -0.67 -3.08
CA HIS A 4 9.50 -1.96 -2.41
C HIS A 4 8.03 -2.34 -2.22
N ASN A 5 7.72 -3.64 -2.37
CA ASN A 5 6.45 -4.15 -1.87
C ASN A 5 6.38 -3.88 -0.37
N THR A 6 5.40 -3.09 0.06
CA THR A 6 5.34 -2.57 1.43
C THR A 6 4.01 -2.88 2.09
N LEU A 7 4.06 -3.40 3.31
CA LEU A 7 2.89 -3.63 4.15
C LEU A 7 2.91 -2.69 5.37
N ILE A 8 1.87 -1.90 5.53
CA ILE A 8 1.67 -1.01 6.67
C ILE A 8 0.77 -1.70 7.71
N LEU A 9 1.26 -1.81 8.93
CA LEU A 9 0.55 -2.43 10.05
C LEU A 9 0.22 -1.41 11.10
N SER A 10 -0.98 -1.45 11.64
CA SER A 10 -1.32 -0.71 12.86
C SER A 10 -2.55 -1.28 13.56
N PRO A 11 -2.74 -0.99 14.83
CA PRO A 11 -4.04 -1.10 15.49
C PRO A 11 -5.10 -0.27 14.76
N PRO A 12 -6.40 -0.49 15.04
CA PRO A 12 -7.45 0.39 14.58
C PRO A 12 -7.16 1.85 14.94
N CYS A 13 -7.54 2.78 14.06
CA CYS A 13 -7.35 4.23 14.23
C CYS A 13 -5.89 4.71 14.34
N GLY A 14 -4.90 3.87 14.04
CA GLY A 14 -3.47 4.25 14.10
C GLY A 14 -2.95 5.06 12.89
N GLY A 15 -3.82 5.46 11.96
CA GLY A 15 -3.46 6.32 10.82
C GLY A 15 -2.95 5.61 9.59
N LYS A 16 -3.20 4.29 9.44
CA LYS A 16 -2.78 3.49 8.25
C LYS A 16 -3.21 4.14 6.93
N THR A 17 -4.51 4.41 6.79
CA THR A 17 -5.07 4.98 5.56
C THR A 17 -4.53 6.38 5.28
N THR A 18 -4.25 7.16 6.33
CA THR A 18 -3.61 8.48 6.20
C THR A 18 -2.18 8.36 5.69
N LEU A 19 -1.38 7.45 6.26
CA LEU A 19 -0.02 7.21 5.78
C LEU A 19 -0.01 6.61 4.38
N LEU A 20 -0.90 5.65 4.09
CA LEU A 20 -1.06 5.06 2.76
C LEU A 20 -1.32 6.15 1.71
N ARG A 21 -2.26 7.06 2.00
CA ARG A 21 -2.60 8.20 1.12
C ARG A 21 -1.41 9.12 0.88
N ASP A 22 -0.66 9.47 1.92
CA ASP A 22 0.51 10.34 1.77
C ASP A 22 1.62 9.69 0.95
N ILE A 23 1.86 8.39 1.14
CA ILE A 23 2.81 7.63 0.32
C ILE A 23 2.35 7.58 -1.14
N ILE A 24 1.06 7.33 -1.41
CA ILE A 24 0.49 7.36 -2.77
C ILE A 24 0.76 8.72 -3.41
N ARG A 25 0.45 9.81 -2.73
CA ARG A 25 0.67 11.18 -3.20
C ARG A 25 2.14 11.43 -3.56
N ILE A 26 3.06 11.03 -2.69
CA ILE A 26 4.51 11.20 -2.91
C ILE A 26 4.98 10.33 -4.08
N LEU A 27 4.58 9.07 -4.14
CA LEU A 27 4.95 8.17 -5.25
C LEU A 27 4.42 8.69 -6.59
N SER A 28 3.21 9.21 -6.61
CA SER A 28 2.56 9.73 -7.81
C SER A 28 3.12 11.07 -8.26
N SER A 29 3.31 12.02 -7.33
CA SER A 29 3.79 13.37 -7.65
C SER A 29 5.30 13.43 -7.89
N GLY A 30 6.05 12.55 -7.25
CA GLY A 30 7.50 12.63 -7.18
C GLY A 30 8.00 13.61 -6.13
N ILE A 31 9.31 13.75 -6.06
CA ILE A 31 10.03 14.68 -5.17
C ILE A 31 11.00 15.48 -6.03
N THR A 32 10.77 16.78 -6.16
CA THR A 32 11.62 17.68 -6.95
C THR A 32 12.85 18.15 -6.17
N GLU A 33 12.64 18.46 -4.89
CA GLU A 33 13.70 18.89 -3.96
C GLU A 33 13.42 18.24 -2.60
N GLY A 34 14.04 17.10 -2.33
CA GLY A 34 13.98 16.43 -1.03
C GLY A 34 14.88 17.14 0.00
N VAL A 35 14.62 16.90 1.29
CA VAL A 35 15.37 17.47 2.43
C VAL A 35 16.87 17.19 2.36
N ARG A 36 17.26 16.12 1.65
CA ARG A 36 18.65 15.68 1.45
C ARG A 36 19.11 15.81 0.00
N GLY A 37 18.39 16.57 -0.84
CA GLY A 37 18.67 16.68 -2.26
C GLY A 37 18.23 15.45 -3.06
N GLU A 38 17.34 14.61 -2.49
CA GLU A 38 16.78 13.49 -3.21
C GLU A 38 15.85 13.99 -4.32
N HIS A 39 15.97 13.37 -5.49
CA HIS A 39 15.08 13.59 -6.64
C HIS A 39 14.40 12.28 -7.00
N PHE A 40 13.08 12.33 -7.17
CA PHE A 40 12.27 11.21 -7.61
C PHE A 40 11.19 11.71 -8.57
N GLU A 41 11.18 11.23 -9.81
CA GLU A 41 10.27 11.71 -10.86
C GLU A 41 8.79 11.36 -10.65
N GLY A 42 8.53 10.44 -9.75
CA GLY A 42 7.20 9.87 -9.54
C GLY A 42 6.88 8.74 -10.51
N VAL A 43 5.88 7.98 -10.16
CA VAL A 43 5.44 6.77 -10.89
C VAL A 43 3.93 6.74 -11.05
N THR A 44 3.45 5.89 -11.96
CA THR A 44 2.01 5.64 -12.09
C THR A 44 1.52 4.75 -10.94
N VAL A 45 0.49 5.22 -10.25
CA VAL A 45 -0.11 4.53 -9.10
C VAL A 45 -1.57 4.21 -9.41
N GLY A 46 -1.93 2.94 -9.27
CA GLY A 46 -3.32 2.49 -9.27
C GLY A 46 -3.81 2.32 -7.84
N VAL A 47 -4.97 2.85 -7.52
CA VAL A 47 -5.60 2.71 -6.21
C VAL A 47 -6.90 1.94 -6.32
N VAL A 48 -7.06 0.89 -5.52
CA VAL A 48 -8.36 0.24 -5.33
C VAL A 48 -8.91 0.68 -3.98
N ASP A 49 -9.96 1.47 -4.02
CA ASP A 49 -10.58 2.10 -2.85
C ASP A 49 -12.01 1.54 -2.64
N GLU A 50 -12.09 0.35 -2.06
CA GLU A 50 -13.35 -0.37 -1.91
C GLU A 50 -14.38 0.36 -1.04
N ARG A 51 -13.90 1.14 -0.05
CA ARG A 51 -14.75 1.85 0.93
C ARG A 51 -14.77 3.36 0.74
N SER A 52 -14.15 3.88 -0.32
CA SER A 52 -13.99 5.32 -0.53
C SER A 52 -13.27 6.06 0.62
N GLU A 53 -12.34 5.36 1.30
CA GLU A 53 -11.61 5.92 2.45
C GLU A 53 -10.27 6.55 2.05
N ILE A 54 -9.66 6.09 0.94
CA ILE A 54 -8.38 6.62 0.45
C ILE A 54 -8.61 7.94 -0.28
N GLY A 55 -9.42 7.92 -1.33
CA GLY A 55 -9.71 9.08 -2.16
C GLY A 55 -10.83 9.95 -1.63
N SER A 56 -11.75 9.40 -0.83
CA SER A 56 -12.99 10.06 -0.41
C SER A 56 -13.74 10.65 -1.60
N CYS A 57 -13.95 9.83 -2.64
CA CYS A 57 -14.47 10.29 -3.91
C CYS A 57 -15.89 10.85 -3.80
N TYR A 58 -16.13 11.97 -4.49
CA TYR A 58 -17.44 12.54 -4.69
C TYR A 58 -17.75 12.61 -6.18
N HIS A 59 -18.80 11.94 -6.63
CA HIS A 59 -19.12 11.79 -8.07
C HIS A 59 -17.93 11.33 -8.92
N GLY A 60 -17.13 10.37 -8.42
CA GLY A 60 -15.97 9.84 -9.11
C GLY A 60 -14.71 10.72 -9.06
N VAL A 61 -14.75 11.85 -8.37
CA VAL A 61 -13.61 12.76 -8.21
C VAL A 61 -13.02 12.63 -6.81
N PRO A 62 -11.73 12.25 -6.67
CA PRO A 62 -11.06 12.22 -5.38
C PRO A 62 -11.07 13.60 -4.71
N GLN A 63 -11.45 13.64 -3.43
CA GLN A 63 -11.41 14.85 -2.62
C GLN A 63 -10.09 14.99 -1.86
N ASN A 64 -9.37 13.89 -1.70
CA ASN A 64 -8.01 13.88 -1.16
C ASN A 64 -6.99 13.99 -2.29
N ASP A 65 -5.88 14.67 -2.02
CA ASP A 65 -4.74 14.72 -2.95
C ASP A 65 -4.03 13.37 -2.98
N LEU A 66 -4.08 12.70 -4.13
CA LEU A 66 -3.43 11.42 -4.40
C LEU A 66 -2.26 11.56 -5.38
N GLY A 67 -1.94 12.79 -5.80
CA GLY A 67 -0.93 13.08 -6.79
C GLY A 67 -1.41 12.95 -8.24
N CYS A 68 -0.61 13.48 -9.17
CA CYS A 68 -1.02 13.70 -10.56
C CYS A 68 -0.94 12.46 -11.47
N ARG A 69 -0.33 11.35 -11.00
CA ARG A 69 -0.17 10.10 -11.76
C ARG A 69 -0.92 8.95 -11.11
N THR A 70 -2.03 9.24 -10.41
CA THR A 70 -2.84 8.25 -9.72
C THR A 70 -4.17 8.05 -10.42
N ASP A 71 -4.46 6.79 -10.74
CA ASP A 71 -5.78 6.31 -11.15
C ASP A 71 -6.46 5.63 -9.97
N ILE A 72 -7.73 5.93 -9.70
CA ILE A 72 -8.48 5.37 -8.60
C ILE A 72 -9.74 4.64 -9.07
N LEU A 73 -9.92 3.42 -8.56
CA LEU A 73 -11.15 2.65 -8.70
C LEU A 73 -11.92 2.74 -7.37
N ASP A 74 -12.85 3.70 -7.33
CA ASP A 74 -13.67 3.98 -6.15
C ASP A 74 -14.87 3.04 -6.06
N GLY A 75 -15.14 2.51 -4.86
CA GLY A 75 -16.23 1.56 -4.62
C GLY A 75 -16.05 0.21 -5.33
N CYS A 76 -14.85 -0.10 -5.79
CA CYS A 76 -14.55 -1.34 -6.51
C CYS A 76 -14.05 -2.41 -5.53
N PRO A 77 -14.54 -3.67 -5.60
CA PRO A 77 -14.00 -4.78 -4.83
C PRO A 77 -12.49 -4.96 -5.09
N LYS A 78 -11.71 -5.21 -4.05
CA LYS A 78 -10.23 -5.24 -4.12
C LYS A 78 -9.70 -6.19 -5.18
N VAL A 79 -10.20 -7.43 -5.21
CA VAL A 79 -9.74 -8.47 -6.14
C VAL A 79 -9.99 -8.05 -7.60
N GLU A 80 -11.21 -7.62 -7.90
CA GLU A 80 -11.58 -7.18 -9.23
C GLU A 80 -10.79 -5.94 -9.65
N GLY A 81 -10.67 -4.97 -8.74
CA GLY A 81 -9.94 -3.73 -8.96
C GLY A 81 -8.46 -3.95 -9.26
N MET A 82 -7.77 -4.81 -8.50
CA MET A 82 -6.37 -5.14 -8.76
C MET A 82 -6.17 -5.76 -10.14
N ILE A 83 -7.00 -6.73 -10.51
CA ILE A 83 -6.94 -7.37 -11.83
C ILE A 83 -7.21 -6.36 -12.95
N LEU A 84 -8.21 -5.49 -12.76
CA LEU A 84 -8.58 -4.47 -13.75
C LEU A 84 -7.45 -3.46 -13.95
N LEU A 85 -6.84 -2.97 -12.88
CA LEU A 85 -5.70 -2.05 -12.94
C LEU A 85 -4.52 -2.65 -13.71
N VAL A 86 -4.14 -3.90 -13.40
CA VAL A 86 -3.05 -4.58 -14.10
C VAL A 86 -3.32 -4.67 -15.60
N ARG A 87 -4.56 -5.05 -15.98
CA ARG A 87 -4.92 -5.29 -17.40
C ARG A 87 -5.13 -4.03 -18.22
N SER A 88 -5.63 -2.96 -17.60
CA SER A 88 -6.10 -1.77 -18.32
C SER A 88 -5.18 -0.57 -18.19
N MET A 89 -4.52 -0.40 -17.05
CA MET A 89 -3.73 0.79 -16.73
C MET A 89 -2.24 0.51 -16.60
N ALA A 90 -1.86 -0.76 -16.37
CA ALA A 90 -0.48 -1.19 -16.20
C ALA A 90 0.33 -0.25 -15.25
N PRO A 91 -0.15 0.02 -14.02
CA PRO A 91 0.52 0.92 -13.11
C PRO A 91 1.83 0.31 -12.61
N GLN A 92 2.76 1.16 -12.19
CA GLN A 92 4.01 0.71 -11.56
C GLN A 92 3.80 0.28 -10.11
N VAL A 93 2.80 0.88 -9.44
CA VAL A 93 2.42 0.56 -8.05
C VAL A 93 0.91 0.40 -7.97
N ILE A 94 0.43 -0.61 -7.25
CA ILE A 94 -0.96 -0.71 -6.83
C ILE A 94 -1.04 -0.55 -5.32
N ALA A 95 -1.93 0.34 -4.87
CA ALA A 95 -2.22 0.58 -3.48
C ALA A 95 -3.63 0.08 -3.12
N VAL A 96 -3.71 -0.68 -2.02
CA VAL A 96 -4.97 -1.23 -1.48
C VAL A 96 -5.02 -1.07 0.03
N ASP A 97 -6.19 -0.76 0.57
CA ASP A 97 -6.39 -0.68 2.01
C ASP A 97 -6.97 -1.99 2.55
N GLU A 98 -6.54 -2.36 3.75
CA GLU A 98 -7.11 -3.43 4.58
C GLU A 98 -7.21 -4.81 3.90
N ILE A 99 -6.04 -5.40 3.59
CA ILE A 99 -5.98 -6.77 3.08
C ILE A 99 -6.27 -7.79 4.20
N GLY A 100 -6.96 -8.89 3.89
CA GLY A 100 -7.28 -9.89 4.89
C GLY A 100 -7.77 -11.23 4.36
N SER A 101 -8.35 -11.30 3.18
CA SER A 101 -8.86 -12.55 2.59
C SER A 101 -7.80 -13.30 1.79
N MET A 102 -8.04 -14.58 1.52
CA MET A 102 -7.16 -15.38 0.64
C MET A 102 -7.25 -14.89 -0.80
N GLU A 103 -8.42 -14.42 -1.21
CA GLU A 103 -8.66 -13.86 -2.53
C GLU A 103 -7.86 -12.56 -2.74
N ASP A 104 -7.74 -11.72 -1.71
CA ASP A 104 -6.86 -10.54 -1.75
C ASP A 104 -5.41 -10.96 -2.01
N VAL A 105 -4.95 -12.02 -1.32
CA VAL A 105 -3.58 -12.55 -1.48
C VAL A 105 -3.33 -13.04 -2.89
N ASP A 106 -4.26 -13.82 -3.45
CA ASP A 106 -4.13 -14.36 -4.82
C ASP A 106 -4.09 -13.23 -5.85
N ALA A 107 -4.91 -12.17 -5.68
CA ALA A 107 -4.91 -11.01 -6.57
C ALA A 107 -3.62 -10.18 -6.45
N MET A 108 -3.06 -10.06 -5.25
CA MET A 108 -1.77 -9.40 -5.01
C MET A 108 -0.61 -10.17 -5.67
N GLU A 109 -0.59 -11.50 -5.54
CA GLU A 109 0.42 -12.32 -6.21
C GLU A 109 0.30 -12.23 -7.74
N TYR A 110 -0.93 -12.18 -8.27
CA TYR A 110 -1.15 -11.96 -9.71
C TYR A 110 -0.57 -10.60 -10.16
N ALA A 111 -0.84 -9.53 -9.42
CA ALA A 111 -0.33 -8.20 -9.75
C ALA A 111 1.21 -8.14 -9.68
N ALA A 112 1.80 -8.71 -8.63
CA ALA A 112 3.26 -8.77 -8.47
C ALA A 112 3.94 -9.58 -9.58
N ASN A 113 3.36 -10.72 -9.98
CA ASN A 113 3.84 -11.52 -11.10
C ASN A 113 3.77 -10.79 -12.44
N SER A 114 2.94 -9.75 -12.53
CA SER A 114 2.87 -8.84 -13.68
C SER A 114 3.87 -7.69 -13.61
N GLY A 115 4.76 -7.67 -12.60
CA GLY A 115 5.79 -6.66 -12.43
C GLY A 115 5.36 -5.41 -11.65
N VAL A 116 4.15 -5.40 -11.10
CA VAL A 116 3.61 -4.28 -10.34
C VAL A 116 4.06 -4.37 -8.88
N LYS A 117 4.45 -3.25 -8.28
CA LYS A 117 4.74 -3.16 -6.84
C LYS A 117 3.46 -2.94 -6.04
N LEU A 118 3.41 -3.51 -4.84
CA LEU A 118 2.23 -3.49 -3.97
C LEU A 118 2.49 -2.65 -2.72
N LEU A 119 1.54 -1.76 -2.44
CA LEU A 119 1.46 -1.00 -1.21
C LEU A 119 0.12 -1.34 -0.53
N ALA A 120 0.18 -2.00 0.61
CA ALA A 120 -1.02 -2.50 1.28
C ALA A 120 -1.04 -2.16 2.77
N THR A 121 -2.23 -2.19 3.36
CA THR A 121 -2.38 -2.07 4.81
C THR A 121 -3.02 -3.32 5.42
N VAL A 122 -2.76 -3.55 6.70
CA VAL A 122 -3.38 -4.61 7.48
C VAL A 122 -3.59 -4.16 8.93
N HIS A 123 -4.68 -4.61 9.55
CA HIS A 123 -4.83 -4.46 10.98
C HIS A 123 -3.90 -5.41 11.73
N GLY A 124 -3.15 -4.88 12.69
CA GLY A 124 -2.29 -5.65 13.59
C GLY A 124 -1.38 -4.76 14.40
N ALA A 125 -1.20 -5.08 15.67
CA ALA A 125 -0.38 -4.33 16.61
C ALA A 125 1.09 -4.79 16.62
N SER A 126 1.40 -5.91 15.97
CA SER A 126 2.76 -6.46 15.89
C SER A 126 2.95 -7.39 14.71
N MET A 127 4.21 -7.65 14.36
CA MET A 127 4.57 -8.66 13.37
C MET A 127 4.07 -10.06 13.75
N ASP A 128 4.11 -10.41 15.04
CA ASP A 128 3.67 -11.73 15.51
C ASP A 128 2.16 -11.92 15.40
N GLU A 129 1.39 -10.86 15.54
CA GLU A 129 -0.06 -10.89 15.31
C GLU A 129 -0.41 -11.16 13.85
N ILE A 130 0.21 -10.45 12.92
CA ILE A 130 -0.11 -10.60 11.49
C ILE A 130 0.37 -11.94 10.91
N LYS A 131 1.45 -12.53 11.45
CA LYS A 131 1.94 -13.87 11.09
C LYS A 131 0.92 -14.99 11.36
N ARG A 132 -0.08 -14.74 12.23
CA ARG A 132 -1.14 -15.69 12.55
C ARG A 132 -2.35 -15.60 11.60
N LYS A 133 -2.40 -14.59 10.75
CA LYS A 133 -3.47 -14.43 9.76
C LYS A 133 -3.15 -15.27 8.52
N PRO A 134 -3.98 -16.27 8.14
CA PRO A 134 -3.61 -17.28 7.14
C PRO A 134 -3.14 -16.70 5.79
N GLY A 135 -3.82 -15.70 5.27
CA GLY A 135 -3.42 -15.05 4.02
C GLY A 135 -2.10 -14.28 4.16
N ILE A 136 -1.96 -13.53 5.25
CA ILE A 136 -0.75 -12.74 5.51
C ILE A 136 0.44 -13.65 5.82
N GLU A 137 0.24 -14.75 6.55
CA GLU A 137 1.27 -15.76 6.80
C GLU A 137 1.89 -16.26 5.49
N ARG A 138 1.07 -16.57 4.48
CA ARG A 138 1.52 -17.00 3.16
C ARG A 138 2.43 -15.95 2.51
N LEU A 139 2.02 -14.69 2.49
CA LEU A 139 2.81 -13.59 1.93
C LEU A 139 4.14 -13.39 2.67
N ILE A 140 4.13 -13.45 3.99
CA ILE A 140 5.35 -13.34 4.81
C ILE A 140 6.30 -14.51 4.54
N LYS A 141 5.78 -15.74 4.49
CA LYS A 141 6.58 -16.94 4.25
C LYS A 141 7.26 -16.92 2.88
N HIS A 142 6.61 -16.37 1.87
CA HIS A 142 7.16 -16.21 0.52
C HIS A 142 7.98 -14.91 0.36
N ARG A 143 8.18 -14.14 1.45
CA ARG A 143 8.88 -12.85 1.42
C ARG A 143 8.32 -11.90 0.38
N PHE A 144 7.00 -11.88 0.25
CA PHE A 144 6.30 -11.07 -0.72
C PHE A 144 6.54 -9.58 -0.48
N PHE A 145 6.45 -9.15 0.79
CA PHE A 145 6.75 -7.77 1.18
C PHE A 145 8.23 -7.62 1.51
N GLU A 146 8.83 -6.62 0.91
CA GLU A 146 10.23 -6.23 1.13
C GLU A 146 10.37 -5.28 2.33
N ARG A 147 9.25 -4.63 2.73
CA ARG A 147 9.18 -3.71 3.88
C ARG A 147 7.88 -3.90 4.65
N TYR A 148 8.01 -3.84 5.97
CA TYR A 148 6.88 -3.80 6.90
C TYR A 148 7.01 -2.53 7.74
N VAL A 149 6.00 -1.67 7.71
CA VAL A 149 5.94 -0.41 8.46
C VAL A 149 4.96 -0.57 9.61
N LEU A 150 5.45 -0.64 10.83
CA LEU A 150 4.62 -0.73 12.03
C LEU A 150 4.37 0.66 12.58
N LEU A 151 3.08 1.03 12.67
CA LEU A 151 2.67 2.25 13.35
C LEU A 151 2.49 2.01 14.84
N GLY A 152 2.91 2.98 15.63
CA GLY A 152 2.76 3.00 17.07
C GLY A 152 1.54 3.78 17.54
N ASP A 153 1.58 4.19 18.81
CA ASP A 153 0.55 5.04 19.40
C ASP A 153 0.60 6.45 18.79
N GLY A 154 -0.58 6.98 18.45
CA GLY A 154 -0.72 8.26 17.77
C GLY A 154 -0.86 8.11 16.24
N ILE A 155 -1.49 9.11 15.62
CA ILE A 155 -1.79 9.08 14.19
C ILE A 155 -0.51 9.25 13.38
N GLY A 156 -0.18 8.26 12.53
CA GLY A 156 0.94 8.33 11.60
C GLY A 156 2.33 8.20 12.23
N ASN A 157 2.42 7.81 13.51
CA ASN A 157 3.70 7.62 14.20
C ASN A 157 4.31 6.27 13.79
N VAL A 158 5.41 6.29 13.02
CA VAL A 158 6.15 5.09 12.66
C VAL A 158 6.98 4.61 13.85
N LYS A 159 6.64 3.43 14.38
CA LYS A 159 7.31 2.79 15.51
C LYS A 159 8.54 1.99 15.07
N ALA A 160 8.43 1.28 13.95
CA ALA A 160 9.51 0.45 13.42
C ALA A 160 9.31 0.16 11.95
N ILE A 161 10.41 -0.05 11.25
CA ILE A 161 10.42 -0.58 9.88
C ILE A 161 11.25 -1.86 9.89
N PHE A 162 10.70 -2.93 9.26
CA PHE A 162 11.37 -4.22 9.13
C PHE A 162 11.62 -4.55 7.66
N ASP A 163 12.66 -5.35 7.41
CA ASP A 163 12.94 -5.95 6.10
C ASP A 163 12.09 -7.21 5.84
N ASP A 164 12.33 -7.87 4.71
CA ASP A 164 11.67 -9.11 4.30
C ASP A 164 11.95 -10.32 5.23
N ARG A 165 12.97 -10.23 6.07
CA ARG A 165 13.36 -11.24 7.07
C ARG A 165 12.79 -10.93 8.45
N GLY A 166 12.18 -9.76 8.62
CA GLY A 166 11.68 -9.28 9.89
C GLY A 166 12.76 -8.65 10.79
N SER A 167 13.93 -8.32 10.23
CA SER A 167 14.96 -7.57 10.93
C SER A 167 14.61 -6.09 10.94
N THR A 168 14.78 -5.43 12.08
CA THR A 168 14.51 -3.98 12.20
C THR A 168 15.54 -3.18 11.41
N ILE A 169 15.05 -2.27 10.55
CA ILE A 169 15.86 -1.32 9.77
C ILE A 169 15.86 0.04 10.47
N MET A 170 14.73 0.40 11.10
CA MET A 170 14.52 1.64 11.84
C MET A 170 13.58 1.39 13.00
#